data_9c1cc8eccb7c6ec19de550b33cd49a41
#
_entry.id   9c1cc8eccb7c6ec19de550b33cd49a41
#
_cell.length_a   1.000
_cell.length_b   1.000
_cell.length_c   1.000
_cell.angle_alpha   90.00
_cell.angle_beta   90.00
_cell.angle_gamma   90.00
#
_symmetry.space_group_name_H-M   'P 1'
#
loop_
_entity.id
_entity.type
_entity.pdbx_description
1 polymer ?
#
loop_
_entity_poly.entity_id
_entity_poly.type
_entity_poly.pdbx_seq_one_letter_code
_entity_poly.pdbx_strand_id
1 'polypeptide(L)'
;FQVNSSAVEKLSKLANSIGAVLVHFSTDYVFDGKKNTPYTETETPNPLSIYGKSKLEGERFVEKNCSKFLILRTSGVISKNNDNFVSKIKKLSKTKKEFSVINDQITAVNFASYISEATSRILKKIEDNTENENRWGIYHMSGGESGSWFDFAIYAQKINALCDPK
;
A
#
# COMPACT_ATOMS: atom_id res chain seq x y z
N PHE A 1 -12.15 -12.45 0.79
CA PHE A 1 -12.81 -11.81 -0.37
C PHE A 1 -13.92 -10.83 0.02
N GLN A 2 -14.77 -11.09 1.01
CA GLN A 2 -15.93 -10.23 1.32
C GLN A 2 -15.57 -8.75 1.50
N VAL A 3 -14.55 -8.42 2.30
CA VAL A 3 -14.16 -7.02 2.58
C VAL A 3 -13.42 -6.39 1.39
N ASN A 4 -12.46 -7.11 0.80
CA ASN A 4 -11.57 -6.56 -0.23
C ASN A 4 -12.17 -6.60 -1.66
N SER A 5 -13.27 -7.30 -1.87
CA SER A 5 -13.90 -7.53 -3.17
C SER A 5 -15.38 -7.14 -3.14
N SER A 6 -16.27 -7.95 -2.55
CA SER A 6 -17.71 -7.71 -2.59
C SER A 6 -18.17 -6.39 -1.94
N ALA A 7 -17.50 -5.97 -0.84
CA ALA A 7 -17.80 -4.67 -0.23
C ALA A 7 -17.34 -3.52 -1.14
N VAL A 8 -16.19 -3.67 -1.79
CA VAL A 8 -15.64 -2.67 -2.74
C VAL A 8 -16.55 -2.55 -3.95
N GLU A 9 -17.10 -3.66 -4.48
CA GLU A 9 -18.09 -3.62 -5.55
C GLU A 9 -19.31 -2.76 -5.18
N LYS A 10 -19.87 -2.97 -3.99
CA LYS A 10 -21.03 -2.19 -3.52
C LYS A 10 -20.69 -0.71 -3.36
N LEU A 11 -19.52 -0.42 -2.76
CA LEU A 11 -19.06 0.96 -2.57
C LEU A 11 -18.79 1.68 -3.89
N SER A 12 -18.21 1.00 -4.89
CA SER A 12 -17.93 1.59 -6.20
C SER A 12 -19.23 1.95 -6.95
N LYS A 13 -20.24 1.08 -6.90
CA LYS A 13 -21.57 1.36 -7.46
C LYS A 13 -22.25 2.53 -6.76
N LEU A 14 -22.19 2.57 -5.43
CA LEU A 14 -22.77 3.66 -4.64
C LEU A 14 -22.06 4.99 -4.93
N ALA A 15 -20.73 5.01 -4.89
CA ALA A 15 -19.96 6.22 -5.19
C ALA A 15 -20.32 6.78 -6.58
N ASN A 16 -20.38 5.91 -7.59
CA ASN A 16 -20.76 6.31 -8.94
C ASN A 16 -22.19 6.85 -9.02
N SER A 17 -23.15 6.24 -8.31
CA SER A 17 -24.55 6.66 -8.34
C SER A 17 -24.80 8.07 -7.74
N ILE A 18 -23.92 8.49 -6.84
CA ILE A 18 -23.99 9.82 -6.21
C ILE A 18 -22.95 10.81 -6.77
N GLY A 19 -22.20 10.41 -7.80
CA GLY A 19 -21.17 11.25 -8.43
C GLY A 19 -19.93 11.51 -7.56
N ALA A 20 -19.72 10.73 -6.49
CA ALA A 20 -18.61 10.91 -5.56
C ALA A 20 -17.30 10.36 -6.14
N VAL A 21 -16.18 10.96 -5.72
CA VAL A 21 -14.83 10.42 -5.98
C VAL A 21 -14.57 9.25 -5.03
N LEU A 22 -14.18 8.11 -5.59
CA LEU A 22 -13.79 6.93 -4.80
C LEU A 22 -12.26 6.81 -4.74
N VAL A 23 -11.70 6.91 -3.53
CA VAL A 23 -10.30 6.56 -3.28
C VAL A 23 -10.22 5.15 -2.70
N HIS A 24 -9.55 4.25 -3.41
CA HIS A 24 -9.37 2.86 -3.02
C HIS A 24 -7.89 2.55 -2.80
N PHE A 25 -7.51 2.23 -1.56
CA PHE A 25 -6.16 1.77 -1.26
C PHE A 25 -6.00 0.31 -1.65
N SER A 26 -5.01 0.03 -2.50
CA SER A 26 -4.62 -1.30 -2.93
C SER A 26 -3.19 -1.64 -2.46
N THR A 27 -2.57 -2.64 -3.05
CA THR A 27 -1.32 -3.24 -2.57
C THR A 27 -0.41 -3.63 -3.72
N ASP A 28 0.90 -3.64 -3.48
CA ASP A 28 1.93 -4.24 -4.33
C ASP A 28 1.76 -5.76 -4.49
N TYR A 29 1.06 -6.45 -3.58
CA TYR A 29 0.75 -7.89 -3.67
C TYR A 29 -0.19 -8.25 -4.85
N VAL A 30 -0.65 -7.29 -5.63
CA VAL A 30 -1.29 -7.56 -6.92
C VAL A 30 -0.31 -8.05 -7.98
N PHE A 31 0.99 -7.88 -7.76
CA PHE A 31 2.07 -8.39 -8.60
C PHE A 31 2.67 -9.68 -8.04
N ASP A 32 3.42 -10.41 -8.86
CA ASP A 32 4.05 -11.69 -8.49
C ASP A 32 5.46 -11.56 -7.89
N GLY A 33 6.03 -10.36 -7.89
CA GLY A 33 7.35 -10.08 -7.30
C GLY A 33 8.54 -10.69 -8.05
N LYS A 34 8.37 -11.12 -9.29
CA LYS A 34 9.46 -11.80 -10.07
C LYS A 34 10.43 -10.85 -10.76
N LYS A 35 10.08 -9.57 -10.85
CA LYS A 35 10.93 -8.56 -11.49
C LYS A 35 12.03 -8.08 -10.55
N ASN A 36 13.18 -7.79 -11.13
CA ASN A 36 14.31 -7.12 -10.45
C ASN A 36 14.28 -5.59 -10.61
N THR A 37 13.23 -5.06 -11.25
CA THR A 37 12.98 -3.63 -11.44
C THR A 37 11.61 -3.27 -10.89
N PRO A 38 11.35 -2.02 -10.51
CA PRO A 38 10.03 -1.61 -10.06
C PRO A 38 8.93 -1.92 -11.09
N TYR A 39 7.77 -2.35 -10.61
CA TYR A 39 6.57 -2.48 -11.43
C TYR A 39 5.99 -1.10 -11.74
N THR A 40 5.41 -0.96 -12.92
CA THR A 40 4.65 0.23 -13.32
C THR A 40 3.14 -0.03 -13.23
N GLU A 41 2.34 1.04 -13.24
CA GLU A 41 0.89 0.95 -13.15
C GLU A 41 0.26 0.21 -14.34
N THR A 42 0.91 0.25 -15.50
CA THR A 42 0.44 -0.35 -16.75
C THR A 42 0.77 -1.83 -16.89
N GLU A 43 1.59 -2.39 -16.01
CA GLU A 43 1.95 -3.80 -16.05
C GLU A 43 0.80 -4.69 -15.57
N THR A 44 0.66 -5.85 -16.22
CA THR A 44 -0.41 -6.80 -15.90
C THR A 44 -0.22 -7.40 -14.51
N PRO A 45 -1.18 -7.23 -13.58
CA PRO A 45 -1.12 -7.85 -12.27
C PRO A 45 -1.17 -9.39 -12.35
N ASN A 46 -0.40 -10.06 -11.49
CA ASN A 46 -0.36 -11.52 -11.36
C ASN A 46 -0.21 -11.94 -9.88
N PRO A 47 -1.24 -11.75 -9.04
CA PRO A 47 -1.15 -11.99 -7.61
C PRO A 47 -1.00 -13.47 -7.28
N LEU A 48 -0.03 -13.81 -6.42
CA LEU A 48 0.22 -15.17 -5.95
C LEU A 48 -0.63 -15.52 -4.73
N SER A 49 -0.86 -14.56 -3.83
CA SER A 49 -1.58 -14.76 -2.57
C SER A 49 -3.09 -14.56 -2.73
N ILE A 50 -3.87 -15.19 -1.83
CA ILE A 50 -5.32 -14.96 -1.71
C ILE A 50 -5.62 -13.49 -1.40
N TYR A 51 -4.79 -12.85 -0.58
CA TYR A 51 -4.90 -11.42 -0.27
C TYR A 51 -4.75 -10.58 -1.53
N GLY A 52 -3.65 -10.76 -2.29
CA GLY A 52 -3.43 -10.05 -3.54
C GLY A 52 -4.56 -10.25 -4.56
N LYS A 53 -5.04 -11.50 -4.70
CA LYS A 53 -6.20 -11.82 -5.58
C LYS A 53 -7.46 -11.06 -5.16
N SER A 54 -7.75 -11.02 -3.85
CA SER A 54 -8.92 -10.31 -3.34
C SER A 54 -8.84 -8.81 -3.53
N LYS A 55 -7.65 -8.23 -3.38
CA LYS A 55 -7.40 -6.79 -3.63
C LYS A 55 -7.52 -6.44 -5.11
N LEU A 56 -6.93 -7.25 -5.99
CA LEU A 56 -7.03 -7.06 -7.43
C LEU A 56 -8.49 -7.15 -7.92
N GLU A 57 -9.28 -8.06 -7.37
CA GLU A 57 -10.70 -8.14 -7.71
C GLU A 57 -11.45 -6.86 -7.29
N GLY A 58 -11.12 -6.30 -6.12
CA GLY A 58 -11.62 -4.99 -5.70
C GLY A 58 -11.24 -3.86 -6.67
N GLU A 59 -10.00 -3.81 -7.13
CA GLU A 59 -9.57 -2.86 -8.17
C GLU A 59 -10.45 -2.95 -9.42
N ARG A 60 -10.65 -4.17 -9.94
CA ARG A 60 -11.49 -4.43 -11.13
C ARG A 60 -12.93 -3.96 -10.94
N PHE A 61 -13.49 -4.12 -9.75
CA PHE A 61 -14.83 -3.60 -9.45
C PHE A 61 -14.85 -2.07 -9.42
N VAL A 62 -13.82 -1.42 -8.91
CA VAL A 62 -13.72 0.04 -8.94
C VAL A 62 -13.64 0.53 -10.38
N GLU A 63 -12.75 -0.01 -11.20
CA GLU A 63 -12.59 0.35 -12.62
C GLU A 63 -13.89 0.12 -13.42
N LYS A 64 -14.59 -0.99 -13.15
CA LYS A 64 -15.83 -1.33 -13.86
C LYS A 64 -17.01 -0.44 -13.51
N ASN A 65 -17.12 -0.03 -12.23
CA ASN A 65 -18.36 0.54 -11.70
C ASN A 65 -18.28 2.05 -11.42
N CYS A 66 -17.09 2.65 -11.35
CA CYS A 66 -16.92 4.03 -10.92
C CYS A 66 -16.15 4.83 -11.98
N SER A 67 -16.68 5.97 -12.39
CA SER A 67 -16.03 6.83 -13.38
C SER A 67 -15.02 7.80 -12.76
N LYS A 68 -15.17 8.13 -11.46
CA LYS A 68 -14.29 9.07 -10.74
C LYS A 68 -13.59 8.33 -9.61
N PHE A 69 -12.43 7.73 -9.90
CA PHE A 69 -11.73 6.93 -8.92
C PHE A 69 -10.22 7.13 -8.92
N LEU A 70 -9.62 6.91 -7.76
CA LEU A 70 -8.18 6.75 -7.58
C LEU A 70 -7.94 5.41 -6.91
N ILE A 71 -7.23 4.51 -7.57
CA ILE A 71 -6.68 3.30 -6.96
C ILE A 71 -5.23 3.58 -6.60
N LEU A 72 -4.94 3.60 -5.31
CA LEU A 72 -3.61 3.90 -4.78
C LEU A 72 -2.97 2.60 -4.28
N ARG A 73 -2.10 2.00 -5.09
CA ARG A 73 -1.33 0.82 -4.72
C ARG A 73 -0.18 1.24 -3.83
N THR A 74 -0.11 0.70 -2.63
CA THR A 74 0.97 0.95 -1.67
C THR A 74 1.58 -0.36 -1.19
N SER A 75 2.75 -0.28 -0.59
CA SER A 75 3.49 -1.41 -0.02
C SER A 75 3.79 -1.14 1.45
N GLY A 76 4.24 -2.12 2.20
CA GLY A 76 4.79 -2.06 3.55
C GLY A 76 4.40 -0.86 4.42
N VAL A 77 3.12 -0.72 4.81
CA VAL A 77 2.67 0.45 5.59
C VAL A 77 3.05 0.32 7.05
N ILE A 78 3.75 1.32 7.58
CA ILE A 78 4.10 1.44 9.00
C ILE A 78 3.49 2.69 9.61
N SER A 79 3.15 2.61 10.90
CA SER A 79 2.64 3.76 11.67
C SER A 79 3.21 3.76 13.08
N LYS A 80 3.17 4.93 13.72
CA LYS A 80 3.63 5.08 15.11
C LYS A 80 2.69 4.40 16.12
N ASN A 81 1.41 4.32 15.80
CA ASN A 81 0.36 4.04 16.77
C ASN A 81 -0.22 2.61 16.73
N ASN A 82 0.19 1.77 15.77
CA ASN A 82 -0.36 0.43 15.59
C ASN A 82 0.74 -0.63 15.53
N ASP A 83 0.36 -1.87 15.84
CA ASP A 83 1.23 -3.02 15.60
C ASP A 83 1.54 -3.14 14.12
N ASN A 84 2.83 -3.09 13.79
CA ASN A 84 3.36 -3.17 12.44
C ASN A 84 4.69 -3.94 12.45
N PHE A 85 5.33 -4.04 11.28
CA PHE A 85 6.60 -4.75 11.15
C PHE A 85 7.67 -4.23 12.13
N VAL A 86 7.85 -2.90 12.21
CA VAL A 86 8.88 -2.28 13.06
C VAL A 86 8.63 -2.56 14.55
N SER A 87 7.37 -2.42 15.02
CA SER A 87 7.01 -2.73 16.41
C SER A 87 7.20 -4.21 16.74
N LYS A 88 6.91 -5.11 15.78
CA LYS A 88 7.15 -6.56 15.94
C LYS A 88 8.65 -6.87 16.04
N ILE A 89 9.48 -6.30 15.18
CA ILE A 89 10.94 -6.47 15.25
C ILE A 89 11.47 -5.96 16.61
N LYS A 90 11.03 -4.78 17.04
CA LYS A 90 11.40 -4.23 18.37
C LYS A 90 11.04 -5.16 19.51
N LYS A 91 9.85 -5.77 19.48
CA LYS A 91 9.39 -6.73 20.49
C LYS A 91 10.21 -8.02 20.45
N LEU A 92 10.46 -8.56 19.27
CA LEU A 92 11.26 -9.78 19.09
C LEU A 92 12.70 -9.59 19.58
N SER A 93 13.33 -8.47 19.26
CA SER A 93 14.70 -8.14 19.70
C SER A 93 14.85 -8.07 21.23
N LYS A 94 13.78 -7.72 21.95
CA LYS A 94 13.78 -7.69 23.43
C LYS A 94 13.54 -9.05 24.07
N THR A 95 12.88 -9.98 23.35
CA THR A 95 12.39 -11.24 23.92
C THR A 95 13.11 -12.47 23.43
N LYS A 96 13.78 -12.40 22.26
CA LYS A 96 14.47 -13.53 21.63
C LYS A 96 15.92 -13.19 21.35
N LYS A 97 16.81 -14.16 21.59
CA LYS A 97 18.24 -14.05 21.23
C LYS A 97 18.44 -14.11 19.70
N GLU A 98 17.61 -14.89 19.02
CA GLU A 98 17.69 -15.12 17.58
C GLU A 98 16.28 -15.21 16.99
N PHE A 99 16.10 -14.66 15.79
CA PHE A 99 14.90 -14.81 14.98
C PHE A 99 15.26 -14.61 13.50
N SER A 100 14.47 -15.24 12.61
CA SER A 100 14.68 -15.15 11.17
C SER A 100 13.76 -14.10 10.55
N VAL A 101 14.27 -13.40 9.54
CA VAL A 101 13.49 -12.44 8.72
C VAL A 101 13.75 -12.76 7.25
N ILE A 102 12.73 -12.66 6.42
CA ILE A 102 12.77 -12.90 4.98
C ILE A 102 13.69 -11.86 4.32
N ASN A 103 14.61 -12.29 3.46
CA ASN A 103 15.55 -11.42 2.75
C ASN A 103 15.40 -11.43 1.22
N ASP A 104 14.52 -12.26 0.69
CA ASP A 104 14.25 -12.44 -0.75
C ASP A 104 13.01 -11.69 -1.25
N GLN A 105 12.29 -11.02 -0.37
CA GLN A 105 11.17 -10.14 -0.72
C GLN A 105 11.59 -8.68 -0.64
N ILE A 106 11.73 -8.05 -1.80
CA ILE A 106 12.04 -6.62 -1.91
C ILE A 106 10.73 -5.83 -1.93
N THR A 107 10.64 -4.83 -1.08
CA THR A 107 9.48 -3.94 -0.97
C THR A 107 9.92 -2.52 -0.62
N ALA A 108 9.02 -1.57 -0.70
CA ALA A 108 9.21 -0.24 -0.13
C ALA A 108 8.38 -0.10 1.15
N VAL A 109 8.92 0.57 2.15
CA VAL A 109 8.21 0.85 3.40
C VAL A 109 7.67 2.28 3.36
N ASN A 110 6.39 2.43 3.65
CA ASN A 110 5.67 3.70 3.61
C ASN A 110 5.15 4.08 4.99
N PHE A 111 5.30 5.34 5.37
CA PHE A 111 4.66 5.85 6.57
C PHE A 111 3.18 6.17 6.30
N ALA A 112 2.28 5.71 7.17
CA ALA A 112 0.85 5.99 7.07
C ALA A 112 0.55 7.50 7.03
N SER A 113 1.33 8.32 7.76
CA SER A 113 1.24 9.78 7.71
C SER A 113 1.56 10.35 6.34
N TYR A 114 2.60 9.82 5.68
CA TYR A 114 2.96 10.21 4.31
C TYR A 114 1.84 9.87 3.32
N ILE A 115 1.31 8.63 3.38
CA ILE A 115 0.20 8.20 2.52
C ILE A 115 -1.02 9.11 2.72
N SER A 116 -1.36 9.41 3.98
CA SER A 116 -2.48 10.29 4.32
C SER A 116 -2.29 11.71 3.78
N GLU A 117 -1.11 12.30 3.97
CA GLU A 117 -0.79 13.64 3.48
C GLU A 117 -0.80 13.69 1.95
N ALA A 118 -0.16 12.72 1.28
CA ALA A 118 -0.13 12.65 -0.17
C ALA A 118 -1.54 12.50 -0.76
N THR A 119 -2.39 11.64 -0.15
CA THR A 119 -3.79 11.48 -0.56
C THR A 119 -4.57 12.79 -0.42
N SER A 120 -4.42 13.49 0.71
CA SER A 120 -5.06 14.80 0.93
C SER A 120 -4.63 15.83 -0.13
N ARG A 121 -3.34 15.89 -0.44
CA ARG A 121 -2.81 16.80 -1.47
C ARG A 121 -3.32 16.45 -2.88
N ILE A 122 -3.46 15.16 -3.21
CA ILE A 122 -4.03 14.71 -4.48
C ILE A 122 -5.50 15.15 -4.58
N LEU A 123 -6.30 14.89 -3.53
CA LEU A 123 -7.71 15.28 -3.51
C LEU A 123 -7.89 16.79 -3.65
N LYS A 124 -7.07 17.58 -2.95
CA LYS A 124 -7.10 19.05 -3.10
C LYS A 124 -6.79 19.49 -4.52
N LYS A 125 -5.76 18.90 -5.17
CA LYS A 125 -5.45 19.21 -6.58
C LYS A 125 -6.58 18.83 -7.54
N ILE A 126 -7.32 17.76 -7.23
CA ILE A 126 -8.50 17.35 -8.01
C ILE A 126 -9.62 18.37 -7.85
N GLU A 127 -9.83 18.87 -6.65
CA GLU A 127 -10.83 19.88 -6.34
C GLU A 127 -10.51 21.22 -7.01
N ASP A 128 -9.25 21.66 -6.93
CA ASP A 128 -8.76 22.91 -7.50
C ASP A 128 -8.73 22.90 -9.05
N ASN A 129 -8.62 21.73 -9.69
CA ASN A 129 -8.50 21.60 -11.15
C ASN A 129 -9.57 20.66 -11.72
N THR A 130 -10.77 21.19 -11.90
CA THR A 130 -11.94 20.42 -12.36
C THR A 130 -11.92 20.04 -13.84
N GLU A 131 -11.08 20.68 -14.66
CA GLU A 131 -11.09 20.53 -16.12
C GLU A 131 -10.29 19.33 -16.65
N ASN A 132 -9.43 18.72 -15.84
CA ASN A 132 -8.61 17.59 -16.26
C ASN A 132 -9.34 16.26 -16.05
N GLU A 133 -9.94 15.70 -17.07
CA GLU A 133 -10.65 14.41 -17.04
C GLU A 133 -9.71 13.19 -16.92
N ASN A 134 -8.44 13.30 -17.33
CA ASN A 134 -7.46 12.20 -17.34
C ASN A 134 -6.79 11.91 -15.99
N ARG A 135 -7.39 12.36 -14.89
CA ARG A 135 -6.84 12.21 -13.54
C ARG A 135 -7.25 10.91 -12.83
N TRP A 136 -8.24 10.21 -13.38
CA TRP A 136 -8.79 9.00 -12.79
C TRP A 136 -7.97 7.77 -13.22
N GLY A 137 -7.73 6.86 -12.30
CA GLY A 137 -6.99 5.65 -12.62
C GLY A 137 -6.24 5.03 -11.45
N ILE A 138 -5.26 4.20 -11.80
CA ILE A 138 -4.39 3.48 -10.89
C ILE A 138 -3.07 4.23 -10.75
N TYR A 139 -2.59 4.36 -9.53
CA TYR A 139 -1.33 5.01 -9.20
C TYR A 139 -0.55 4.19 -8.17
N HIS A 140 0.77 4.15 -8.31
CA HIS A 140 1.65 3.61 -7.29
C HIS A 140 2.01 4.71 -6.29
N MET A 141 1.66 4.47 -5.02
CA MET A 141 2.01 5.34 -3.90
C MET A 141 3.05 4.63 -3.05
N SER A 142 4.31 4.85 -3.37
CA SER A 142 5.44 4.19 -2.74
C SER A 142 6.49 5.21 -2.31
N GLY A 143 7.20 4.93 -1.19
CA GLY A 143 8.41 5.65 -0.80
C GLY A 143 9.55 5.41 -1.80
N GLY A 144 10.56 6.29 -1.77
CA GLY A 144 11.65 6.27 -2.74
C GLY A 144 12.69 5.15 -2.56
N GLU A 145 12.79 4.58 -1.36
CA GLU A 145 13.78 3.53 -1.05
C GLU A 145 13.12 2.17 -0.93
N SER A 146 13.79 1.16 -1.50
CA SER A 146 13.39 -0.24 -1.41
C SER A 146 14.47 -1.08 -0.73
N GLY A 147 14.06 -2.17 -0.12
CA GLY A 147 14.94 -3.13 0.52
C GLY A 147 14.18 -4.42 0.85
N SER A 148 14.89 -5.43 1.31
CA SER A 148 14.25 -6.62 1.85
C SER A 148 13.65 -6.35 3.24
N TRP A 149 12.73 -7.20 3.66
CA TRP A 149 12.26 -7.16 5.05
C TRP A 149 13.40 -7.33 6.06
N PHE A 150 14.44 -8.08 5.68
CA PHE A 150 15.64 -8.22 6.49
C PHE A 150 16.39 -6.89 6.65
N ASP A 151 16.59 -6.12 5.56
CA ASP A 151 17.22 -4.80 5.61
C ASP A 151 16.44 -3.86 6.53
N PHE A 152 15.12 -3.81 6.41
CA PHE A 152 14.26 -3.01 7.28
C PHE A 152 14.34 -3.46 8.75
N ALA A 153 14.49 -4.76 9.02
CA ALA A 153 14.70 -5.25 10.39
C ALA A 153 16.03 -4.77 10.97
N ILE A 154 17.12 -4.80 10.19
CA ILE A 154 18.43 -4.26 10.60
C ILE A 154 18.33 -2.76 10.90
N TYR A 155 17.68 -1.98 10.03
CA TYR A 155 17.46 -0.55 10.29
C TYR A 155 16.65 -0.31 11.55
N ALA A 156 15.56 -1.05 11.75
CA ALA A 156 14.73 -0.93 12.96
C ALA A 156 15.52 -1.23 14.25
N GLN A 157 16.44 -2.19 14.22
CA GLN A 157 17.32 -2.51 15.35
C GLN A 157 18.36 -1.41 15.61
N LYS A 158 18.99 -0.87 14.55
CA LYS A 158 19.96 0.22 14.69
C LYS A 158 19.33 1.48 15.30
N ILE A 159 18.14 1.86 14.84
CA ILE A 159 17.40 3.00 15.41
C ILE A 159 17.06 2.74 16.88
N ASN A 160 16.64 1.54 17.25
CA ASN A 160 16.38 1.20 18.65
C ASN A 160 17.63 1.28 19.53
N ALA A 161 18.79 0.85 19.05
CA ALA A 161 20.05 0.95 19.78
C ALA A 161 20.49 2.41 20.01
N LEU A 162 20.13 3.32 19.09
CA LEU A 162 20.40 4.76 19.23
C LEU A 162 19.40 5.46 20.15
N CYS A 163 18.15 4.99 20.22
CA CYS A 163 17.08 5.61 21.00
C CYS A 163 16.95 5.05 22.43
N ASP A 164 17.55 3.90 22.72
CA ASP A 164 17.51 3.20 24.02
C ASP A 164 18.95 2.73 24.35
N PRO A 165 19.91 3.66 24.56
CA PRO A 165 21.25 3.29 24.98
C PRO A 165 21.15 2.61 26.35
N LYS A 166 21.68 1.37 26.46
CA LYS A 166 21.80 0.65 27.73
C LYS A 166 22.79 1.35 28.65
#